data_10b4b6dfd2c806041e0abc4cd4cb06cc
#
_entry.id   10b4b6dfd2c806041e0abc4cd4cb06cc
#
_cell.length_a   1.000
_cell.length_b   1.000
_cell.length_c   1.000
_cell.angle_alpha   90.00
_cell.angle_beta   90.00
_cell.angle_gamma   90.00
#
_symmetry.space_group_name_H-M   'P 1'
#
loop_
_entity.id
_entity.type
_entity.pdbx_description
1 polymer ?
#
loop_
_entity_poly.entity_id
_entity_poly.type
_entity_poly.pdbx_seq_one_letter_code
_entity_poly.pdbx_strand_id
1 'polypeptide(L)'
;MKIVVTNDDGPHTPLLEPTARALEDRGHEVVVVVPERQRSATGLARTYHKALRVRKAGRYYLVNGFPTDAVFLALKLIAPDADLVVSGVNMGENIGFESTYGSGTVAAAIQAGIMGRMGLAMSMEPGADLEKVLSLLAAFVDALAGYRRDGLLAVSANVPEGWSGGLSSPRSLALGLYSERVYRFVDPRGEEFYWRWGPRRDSFPRDTDAYAFYVERAATAVGICAGGVCQLEDLVKRVLEISPI
;
A
#
# COMPACT_ATOMS: atom_id res chain seq x y z
N MET A 1 -11.40 16.76 -1.45
CA MET A 1 -11.85 15.56 -0.69
C MET A 1 -11.25 15.58 0.70
N LYS A 2 -11.87 14.87 1.64
CA LYS A 2 -11.27 14.56 2.94
C LYS A 2 -10.61 13.18 2.88
N ILE A 3 -9.32 13.13 3.15
CA ILE A 3 -8.48 11.94 2.95
C ILE A 3 -7.85 11.53 4.27
N VAL A 4 -8.00 10.26 4.63
CA VAL A 4 -7.21 9.65 5.70
C VAL A 4 -5.91 9.12 5.11
N VAL A 5 -4.78 9.58 5.63
CA VAL A 5 -3.45 9.03 5.32
C VAL A 5 -3.01 8.10 6.44
N THR A 6 -2.60 6.90 6.10
CA THR A 6 -2.07 5.88 7.01
C THR A 6 -0.85 5.17 6.42
N ASN A 7 -0.22 4.30 7.18
CA ASN A 7 0.87 3.42 6.75
C ASN A 7 0.98 2.21 7.70
N ASP A 8 1.98 1.36 7.48
CA ASP A 8 2.38 0.30 8.41
C ASP A 8 3.77 0.53 9.04
N ASP A 9 4.49 1.60 8.65
CA ASP A 9 5.78 1.98 9.22
C ASP A 9 5.68 2.80 10.51
N GLY A 10 4.51 3.37 10.77
CA GLY A 10 4.28 4.27 11.91
C GLY A 10 4.72 5.72 11.63
N PRO A 11 4.83 6.55 12.68
CA PRO A 11 4.98 8.00 12.54
C PRO A 11 6.40 8.47 12.14
N HIS A 12 7.39 7.60 12.20
CA HIS A 12 8.80 7.97 12.04
C HIS A 12 9.37 7.71 10.64
N THR A 13 8.57 7.16 9.72
CA THR A 13 9.00 7.02 8.33
C THR A 13 9.16 8.38 7.67
N PRO A 14 10.24 8.60 6.88
CA PRO A 14 10.46 9.86 6.18
C PRO A 14 9.43 10.13 5.08
N LEU A 15 8.63 9.14 4.69
CA LEU A 15 7.66 9.27 3.60
C LEU A 15 6.29 9.78 4.04
N LEU A 16 5.96 9.71 5.34
CA LEU A 16 4.62 10.06 5.84
C LEU A 16 4.28 11.55 5.62
N GLU A 17 5.19 12.43 6.03
CA GLU A 17 4.97 13.88 5.89
C GLU A 17 4.94 14.34 4.42
N PRO A 18 5.88 13.94 3.54
CA PRO A 18 5.77 14.24 2.11
C PRO A 18 4.48 13.74 1.47
N THR A 19 4.02 12.52 1.82
CA THR A 19 2.75 11.99 1.34
C THR A 19 1.56 12.87 1.74
N ALA A 20 1.49 13.26 3.02
CA ALA A 20 0.41 14.11 3.52
C ALA A 20 0.42 15.48 2.83
N ARG A 21 1.59 16.12 2.72
CA ARG A 21 1.75 17.43 2.07
C ARG A 21 1.39 17.41 0.60
N ALA A 22 1.83 16.40 -0.14
CA ALA A 22 1.50 16.29 -1.56
C ALA A 22 -0.02 16.28 -1.82
N LEU A 23 -0.81 15.76 -0.90
CA LEU A 23 -2.27 15.78 -0.98
C LEU A 23 -2.86 17.12 -0.50
N GLU A 24 -2.30 17.73 0.55
CA GLU A 24 -2.70 19.06 1.04
C GLU A 24 -2.45 20.15 0.00
N ASP A 25 -1.32 20.10 -0.69
CA ASP A 25 -0.95 21.04 -1.77
C ASP A 25 -1.92 20.97 -2.97
N ARG A 26 -2.64 19.84 -3.11
CA ARG A 26 -3.74 19.66 -4.06
C ARG A 26 -5.11 20.13 -3.52
N GLY A 27 -5.14 20.73 -2.33
CA GLY A 27 -6.35 21.26 -1.72
C GLY A 27 -7.24 20.22 -1.04
N HIS A 28 -6.69 19.04 -0.69
CA HIS A 28 -7.41 18.05 0.11
C HIS A 28 -7.28 18.33 1.61
N GLU A 29 -8.33 18.00 2.37
CA GLU A 29 -8.26 17.92 3.83
C GLU A 29 -7.63 16.59 4.22
N VAL A 30 -6.48 16.62 4.89
CA VAL A 30 -5.72 15.40 5.25
C VAL A 30 -5.76 15.16 6.75
N VAL A 31 -6.16 13.95 7.12
CA VAL A 31 -6.12 13.45 8.51
C VAL A 31 -5.18 12.26 8.59
N VAL A 32 -4.11 12.39 9.36
CA VAL A 32 -3.09 11.33 9.48
C VAL A 32 -3.36 10.46 10.69
N VAL A 33 -3.60 9.15 10.45
CA VAL A 33 -3.87 8.15 11.48
C VAL A 33 -2.99 6.92 11.21
N VAL A 34 -2.00 6.66 12.07
CA VAL A 34 -1.01 5.61 11.83
C VAL A 34 -0.81 4.72 13.06
N PRO A 35 -0.34 3.48 12.91
CA PRO A 35 0.15 2.69 14.04
C PRO A 35 1.26 3.45 14.79
N GLU A 36 1.33 3.30 16.12
CA GLU A 36 2.35 3.95 16.95
C GLU A 36 3.78 3.42 16.72
N ARG A 37 3.92 2.30 16.01
CA ARG A 37 5.18 1.64 15.66
C ARG A 37 5.02 0.82 14.39
N GLN A 38 6.14 0.44 13.77
CA GLN A 38 6.18 -0.40 12.58
C GLN A 38 5.38 -1.71 12.74
N ARG A 39 4.64 -2.07 11.68
CA ARG A 39 3.75 -3.24 11.58
C ARG A 39 3.87 -3.93 10.23
N SER A 40 5.09 -3.99 9.67
CA SER A 40 5.34 -4.66 8.40
C SER A 40 4.96 -6.13 8.44
N ALA A 41 4.54 -6.67 7.29
CA ALA A 41 4.17 -8.07 7.10
C ALA A 41 3.04 -8.58 8.03
N THR A 42 2.11 -7.72 8.42
CA THR A 42 0.98 -8.11 9.28
C THR A 42 -0.31 -8.42 8.52
N GLY A 43 -0.36 -8.15 7.21
CA GLY A 43 -1.57 -8.36 6.41
C GLY A 43 -2.81 -7.75 7.06
N LEU A 44 -3.95 -8.42 6.96
CA LEU A 44 -5.24 -7.98 7.53
C LEU A 44 -5.38 -8.23 9.05
N ALA A 45 -4.27 -8.29 9.80
CA ALA A 45 -4.33 -8.45 11.26
C ALA A 45 -5.15 -7.35 11.92
N ARG A 46 -5.92 -7.73 12.94
CA ARG A 46 -6.80 -6.84 13.71
C ARG A 46 -6.69 -7.11 15.21
N THR A 47 -6.98 -6.11 16.00
CA THR A 47 -6.95 -6.22 17.46
C THR A 47 -8.36 -6.46 18.01
N TYR A 48 -8.62 -7.67 18.53
CA TYR A 48 -9.90 -8.02 19.16
C TYR A 48 -9.81 -8.24 20.69
N HIS A 49 -8.65 -8.66 21.20
CA HIS A 49 -8.52 -9.14 22.58
C HIS A 49 -7.92 -8.12 23.55
N LYS A 50 -7.73 -6.88 23.13
CA LYS A 50 -7.28 -5.77 23.97
C LYS A 50 -7.91 -4.46 23.53
N ALA A 51 -7.91 -3.48 24.41
CA ALA A 51 -8.38 -2.14 24.07
C ALA A 51 -7.45 -1.47 23.05
N LEU A 52 -8.06 -0.85 22.05
CA LEU A 52 -7.38 0.09 21.17
C LEU A 52 -7.30 1.46 21.85
N ARG A 53 -6.15 2.12 21.74
CA ARG A 53 -5.90 3.47 22.22
C ARG A 53 -5.52 4.36 21.08
N VAL A 54 -6.01 5.58 21.10
CA VAL A 54 -5.62 6.64 20.18
C VAL A 54 -4.96 7.75 20.98
N ARG A 55 -3.79 8.18 20.55
CA ARG A 55 -3.07 9.32 21.12
C ARG A 55 -2.80 10.35 20.02
N LYS A 56 -3.19 11.59 20.27
CA LYS A 56 -2.81 12.69 19.37
C LYS A 56 -1.38 13.13 19.68
N ALA A 57 -0.55 13.21 18.65
CA ALA A 57 0.85 13.65 18.71
C ALA A 57 1.09 14.67 17.58
N GLY A 58 1.03 15.95 17.92
CA GLY A 58 1.03 17.03 16.93
C GLY A 58 -0.17 16.91 15.99
N ARG A 59 0.09 16.78 14.69
CA ARG A 59 -0.94 16.58 13.67
C ARG A 59 -1.37 15.12 13.48
N TYR A 60 -0.66 14.17 14.08
CA TYR A 60 -0.88 12.73 13.90
C TYR A 60 -1.75 12.13 14.99
N TYR A 61 -2.57 11.14 14.61
CA TYR A 61 -3.24 10.24 15.54
C TYR A 61 -2.48 8.90 15.52
N LEU A 62 -2.00 8.48 16.68
CA LEU A 62 -1.22 7.26 16.87
C LEU A 62 -2.08 6.18 17.51
N VAL A 63 -2.11 4.99 16.88
CA VAL A 63 -2.94 3.85 17.31
C VAL A 63 -2.03 2.71 17.77
N ASN A 64 -2.32 2.11 18.95
CA ASN A 64 -1.57 0.97 19.48
C ASN A 64 -1.95 -0.38 18.82
N GLY A 65 -2.52 -0.34 17.63
CA GLY A 65 -3.00 -1.48 16.85
C GLY A 65 -2.20 -1.73 15.57
N PHE A 66 -2.84 -2.41 14.64
CA PHE A 66 -2.38 -2.67 13.29
C PHE A 66 -2.84 -1.56 12.32
N PRO A 67 -2.33 -1.49 11.07
CA PRO A 67 -2.80 -0.54 10.07
C PRO A 67 -4.32 -0.61 9.82
N THR A 68 -4.89 -1.79 9.83
CA THR A 68 -6.35 -2.02 9.75
C THR A 68 -7.12 -1.42 10.92
N ASP A 69 -6.55 -1.46 12.15
CA ASP A 69 -7.13 -0.83 13.33
C ASP A 69 -7.06 0.69 13.23
N ALA A 70 -5.97 1.23 12.67
CA ALA A 70 -5.81 2.66 12.43
C ALA A 70 -6.91 3.16 11.47
N VAL A 71 -7.14 2.46 10.35
CA VAL A 71 -8.22 2.77 9.41
C VAL A 71 -9.59 2.62 10.06
N PHE A 72 -9.81 1.56 10.84
CA PHE A 72 -11.07 1.36 11.55
C PHE A 72 -11.40 2.53 12.48
N LEU A 73 -10.44 2.96 13.30
CA LEU A 73 -10.64 4.09 14.21
C LEU A 73 -10.71 5.44 13.47
N ALA A 74 -9.96 5.59 12.38
CA ALA A 74 -10.06 6.74 11.52
C ALA A 74 -11.49 6.93 10.99
N LEU A 75 -12.06 5.89 10.39
CA LEU A 75 -13.38 5.96 9.74
C LEU A 75 -14.57 5.84 10.70
N LYS A 76 -14.38 5.36 11.94
CA LYS A 76 -15.47 5.27 12.93
C LYS A 76 -15.47 6.41 13.93
N LEU A 77 -14.33 7.06 14.16
CA LEU A 77 -14.18 8.00 15.27
C LEU A 77 -13.57 9.34 14.87
N ILE A 78 -12.46 9.33 14.06
CA ILE A 78 -11.63 10.53 13.89
C ILE A 78 -12.09 11.34 12.67
N ALA A 79 -12.36 10.67 11.55
CA ALA A 79 -12.79 11.25 10.28
C ALA A 79 -13.86 10.36 9.61
N PRO A 80 -15.06 10.25 10.19
CA PRO A 80 -16.12 9.36 9.68
C PRO A 80 -16.67 9.81 8.31
N ASP A 81 -16.43 11.04 7.96
CA ASP A 81 -16.79 11.70 6.70
C ASP A 81 -15.69 11.63 5.63
N ALA A 82 -14.58 10.92 5.89
CA ALA A 82 -13.52 10.78 4.90
C ALA A 82 -14.03 10.09 3.61
N ASP A 83 -13.58 10.62 2.47
CA ASP A 83 -13.94 10.13 1.13
C ASP A 83 -13.06 8.97 0.68
N LEU A 84 -11.78 9.00 1.07
CA LEU A 84 -10.71 8.10 0.61
C LEU A 84 -9.73 7.80 1.74
N VAL A 85 -9.17 6.60 1.71
CA VAL A 85 -8.00 6.24 2.54
C VAL A 85 -6.80 6.01 1.62
N VAL A 86 -5.72 6.74 1.86
CA VAL A 86 -4.42 6.55 1.25
C VAL A 86 -3.50 5.86 2.26
N SER A 87 -2.99 4.69 1.91
CA SER A 87 -2.02 3.95 2.71
C SER A 87 -0.65 3.96 2.03
N GLY A 88 0.34 4.49 2.71
CA GLY A 88 1.70 4.67 2.18
C GLY A 88 2.09 6.17 2.18
N VAL A 89 3.03 6.63 1.34
CA VAL A 89 3.87 5.79 0.44
C VAL A 89 4.74 4.84 1.26
N ASN A 90 4.76 3.57 0.87
CA ASN A 90 5.58 2.53 1.51
C ASN A 90 6.93 2.40 0.79
N MET A 91 8.01 2.34 1.57
CA MET A 91 9.35 2.01 1.06
C MET A 91 9.48 0.48 0.98
N GLY A 92 9.51 -0.04 -0.23
CA GLY A 92 9.45 -1.46 -0.56
C GLY A 92 8.18 -1.77 -1.32
N GLU A 93 8.34 -2.43 -2.44
CA GLU A 93 7.24 -2.83 -3.33
C GLU A 93 6.38 -3.94 -2.71
N ASN A 94 5.09 -3.91 -3.01
CA ASN A 94 4.12 -4.93 -2.64
C ASN A 94 3.67 -5.68 -3.91
N ILE A 95 4.61 -6.36 -4.56
CA ILE A 95 4.45 -7.13 -5.79
C ILE A 95 4.33 -8.62 -5.48
N GLY A 96 3.50 -9.32 -6.26
CA GLY A 96 3.20 -10.73 -6.08
C GLY A 96 2.21 -11.02 -4.95
N PHE A 97 1.70 -12.25 -4.95
CA PHE A 97 0.60 -12.65 -4.07
C PHE A 97 0.94 -12.52 -2.57
N GLU A 98 2.09 -13.06 -2.17
CA GLU A 98 2.48 -13.05 -0.75
C GLU A 98 2.72 -11.64 -0.23
N SER A 99 3.43 -10.79 -1.00
CA SER A 99 3.69 -9.41 -0.59
C SER A 99 2.41 -8.58 -0.57
N THR A 100 1.54 -8.71 -1.57
CA THR A 100 0.28 -7.98 -1.63
C THR A 100 -0.63 -8.31 -0.44
N TYR A 101 -0.87 -9.60 -0.16
CA TYR A 101 -1.78 -9.99 0.94
C TYR A 101 -1.10 -10.02 2.31
N GLY A 102 0.23 -10.08 2.36
CA GLY A 102 1.02 -9.95 3.59
C GLY A 102 1.27 -8.51 4.04
N SER A 103 1.09 -7.53 3.14
CA SER A 103 1.38 -6.11 3.39
C SER A 103 0.40 -5.47 4.36
N GLY A 104 0.92 -4.75 5.36
CA GLY A 104 0.11 -3.88 6.20
C GLY A 104 -0.40 -2.65 5.46
N THR A 105 0.38 -2.12 4.52
CA THR A 105 -0.01 -1.00 3.64
C THR A 105 -1.22 -1.36 2.78
N VAL A 106 -1.17 -2.49 2.08
CA VAL A 106 -2.29 -2.97 1.25
C VAL A 106 -3.50 -3.33 2.11
N ALA A 107 -3.27 -3.96 3.26
CA ALA A 107 -4.33 -4.34 4.19
C ALA A 107 -5.10 -3.13 4.74
N ALA A 108 -4.43 -2.01 5.00
CA ALA A 108 -5.09 -0.77 5.40
C ALA A 108 -6.05 -0.25 4.31
N ALA A 109 -5.61 -0.27 3.04
CA ALA A 109 -6.45 0.11 1.92
C ALA A 109 -7.66 -0.85 1.75
N ILE A 110 -7.44 -2.17 1.88
CA ILE A 110 -8.53 -3.16 1.87
C ILE A 110 -9.52 -2.91 3.01
N GLN A 111 -9.02 -2.57 4.21
CA GLN A 111 -9.89 -2.25 5.36
C GLN A 111 -10.81 -1.07 5.07
N ALA A 112 -10.34 -0.06 4.34
CA ALA A 112 -11.18 1.05 3.89
C ALA A 112 -12.33 0.57 3.00
N GLY A 113 -12.03 -0.31 2.03
CA GLY A 113 -13.03 -0.91 1.15
C GLY A 113 -14.07 -1.74 1.90
N ILE A 114 -13.65 -2.54 2.86
CA ILE A 114 -14.56 -3.31 3.74
C ILE A 114 -15.51 -2.36 4.51
N MET A 115 -15.08 -1.15 4.81
CA MET A 115 -15.87 -0.13 5.50
C MET A 115 -16.64 0.81 4.55
N GLY A 116 -16.68 0.50 3.26
CA GLY A 116 -17.42 1.25 2.24
C GLY A 116 -16.75 2.56 1.80
N ARG A 117 -15.44 2.67 1.98
CA ARG A 117 -14.61 3.77 1.46
C ARG A 117 -13.58 3.21 0.47
N MET A 118 -13.24 3.98 -0.56
CA MET A 118 -12.17 3.57 -1.45
C MET A 118 -10.83 3.59 -0.71
N GLY A 119 -10.00 2.56 -0.93
CA GLY A 119 -8.64 2.47 -0.44
C GLY A 119 -7.61 2.52 -1.55
N LEU A 120 -6.56 3.31 -1.39
CA LEU A 120 -5.39 3.35 -2.27
C LEU A 120 -4.15 3.00 -1.46
N ALA A 121 -3.47 1.92 -1.81
CA ALA A 121 -2.15 1.58 -1.31
C ALA A 121 -1.11 2.02 -2.35
N MET A 122 -0.14 2.83 -1.94
CA MET A 122 0.97 3.27 -2.78
C MET A 122 2.28 2.78 -2.20
N SER A 123 3.08 2.11 -3.03
CA SER A 123 4.40 1.57 -2.67
C SER A 123 5.43 1.92 -3.73
N MET A 124 6.68 2.00 -3.34
CA MET A 124 7.80 2.27 -4.24
C MET A 124 8.97 1.35 -3.97
N GLU A 125 9.66 0.93 -5.03
CA GLU A 125 10.95 0.23 -4.90
C GLU A 125 11.99 1.19 -4.26
N PRO A 126 12.88 0.74 -3.36
CA PRO A 126 13.98 1.56 -2.89
C PRO A 126 14.79 2.11 -4.07
N GLY A 127 15.04 3.43 -4.08
CA GLY A 127 15.69 4.12 -5.20
C GLY A 127 14.74 4.75 -6.23
N ALA A 128 13.44 4.49 -6.16
CA ALA A 128 12.48 5.20 -7.00
C ALA A 128 12.41 6.69 -6.64
N ASP A 129 12.14 7.52 -7.65
CA ASP A 129 12.04 8.98 -7.52
C ASP A 129 10.76 9.36 -6.76
N LEU A 130 10.92 9.87 -5.53
CA LEU A 130 9.81 10.21 -4.67
C LEU A 130 8.89 11.29 -5.26
N GLU A 131 9.42 12.28 -5.97
CA GLU A 131 8.61 13.35 -6.56
C GLU A 131 7.68 12.78 -7.63
N LYS A 132 8.19 11.88 -8.47
CA LYS A 132 7.38 11.17 -9.47
C LYS A 132 6.34 10.26 -8.81
N VAL A 133 6.69 9.57 -7.73
CA VAL A 133 5.75 8.72 -6.98
C VAL A 133 4.63 9.56 -6.38
N LEU A 134 4.94 10.71 -5.78
CA LEU A 134 3.93 11.60 -5.20
C LEU A 134 3.05 12.25 -6.29
N SER A 135 3.62 12.56 -7.46
CA SER A 135 2.84 13.03 -8.62
C SER A 135 1.84 11.96 -9.10
N LEU A 136 2.29 10.70 -9.21
CA LEU A 136 1.43 9.58 -9.57
C LEU A 136 0.36 9.31 -8.50
N LEU A 137 0.73 9.37 -7.21
CA LEU A 137 -0.21 9.27 -6.09
C LEU A 137 -1.33 10.30 -6.22
N ALA A 138 -0.98 11.56 -6.48
CA ALA A 138 -1.95 12.64 -6.65
C ALA A 138 -2.88 12.39 -7.85
N ALA A 139 -2.34 11.91 -8.99
CA ALA A 139 -3.14 11.54 -10.15
C ALA A 139 -4.12 10.38 -9.85
N PHE A 140 -3.68 9.37 -9.07
CA PHE A 140 -4.60 8.33 -8.59
C PHE A 140 -5.71 8.87 -7.71
N VAL A 141 -5.38 9.76 -6.78
CA VAL A 141 -6.37 10.38 -5.88
C VAL A 141 -7.42 11.16 -6.68
N ASP A 142 -6.99 11.96 -7.66
CA ASP A 142 -7.89 12.69 -8.54
C ASP A 142 -8.74 11.74 -9.41
N ALA A 143 -8.15 10.68 -9.96
CA ALA A 143 -8.85 9.68 -10.75
C ALA A 143 -9.88 8.87 -9.95
N LEU A 144 -9.60 8.64 -8.67
CA LEU A 144 -10.51 7.94 -7.75
C LEU A 144 -11.67 8.80 -7.26
N ALA A 145 -11.62 10.12 -7.46
CA ALA A 145 -12.72 11.01 -7.13
C ALA A 145 -13.98 10.59 -7.93
N GLY A 146 -14.99 10.12 -7.21
CA GLY A 146 -16.23 9.61 -7.82
C GLY A 146 -16.12 8.29 -8.58
N TYR A 147 -14.94 7.67 -8.63
CA TYR A 147 -14.78 6.34 -9.22
C TYR A 147 -15.50 5.28 -8.38
N ARG A 148 -16.27 4.44 -9.04
CA ARG A 148 -16.98 3.31 -8.41
C ARG A 148 -16.87 2.08 -9.29
N ARG A 149 -16.60 0.95 -8.67
CA ARG A 149 -16.59 -0.36 -9.31
C ARG A 149 -17.07 -1.40 -8.31
N ASP A 150 -18.05 -2.17 -8.71
CA ASP A 150 -18.64 -3.20 -7.84
C ASP A 150 -17.58 -4.22 -7.40
N GLY A 151 -17.57 -4.52 -6.11
CA GLY A 151 -16.65 -5.45 -5.49
C GLY A 151 -15.21 -4.95 -5.34
N LEU A 152 -14.83 -3.77 -5.84
CA LEU A 152 -13.51 -3.19 -5.63
C LEU A 152 -13.38 -2.70 -4.18
N LEU A 153 -12.39 -3.24 -3.47
CA LEU A 153 -12.05 -2.88 -2.09
C LEU A 153 -10.90 -1.88 -2.04
N ALA A 154 -9.86 -2.11 -2.85
CA ALA A 154 -8.68 -1.27 -2.85
C ALA A 154 -7.97 -1.28 -4.21
N VAL A 155 -7.18 -0.24 -4.44
CA VAL A 155 -6.17 -0.17 -5.49
C VAL A 155 -4.81 -0.34 -4.84
N SER A 156 -3.98 -1.28 -5.34
CA SER A 156 -2.58 -1.42 -4.96
C SER A 156 -1.71 -0.94 -6.11
N ALA A 157 -1.01 0.17 -5.92
CA ALA A 157 -0.12 0.76 -6.91
C ALA A 157 1.34 0.67 -6.45
N ASN A 158 2.24 0.31 -7.37
CA ASN A 158 3.66 0.14 -7.10
C ASN A 158 4.49 0.83 -8.18
N VAL A 159 5.56 1.52 -7.79
CA VAL A 159 6.45 2.26 -8.69
C VAL A 159 7.86 1.69 -8.60
N PRO A 160 8.45 1.21 -9.73
CA PRO A 160 9.81 0.67 -9.74
C PRO A 160 10.88 1.77 -9.71
N GLU A 161 12.08 1.42 -9.29
CA GLU A 161 13.26 2.24 -9.46
C GLU A 161 13.51 2.52 -10.95
N GLY A 162 13.97 3.73 -11.28
CA GLY A 162 14.24 4.13 -12.67
C GLY A 162 12.98 4.26 -13.54
N TRP A 163 11.80 4.33 -12.93
CA TRP A 163 10.55 4.52 -13.67
C TRP A 163 10.58 5.79 -14.52
N SER A 164 10.36 5.63 -15.81
CA SER A 164 10.41 6.71 -16.81
C SER A 164 9.04 7.03 -17.42
N GLY A 165 7.98 6.47 -16.84
CA GLY A 165 6.62 6.53 -17.34
C GLY A 165 6.07 5.14 -17.62
N GLY A 166 4.79 5.10 -18.00
CA GLY A 166 4.06 3.86 -18.22
C GLY A 166 3.42 3.32 -16.93
N LEU A 167 2.13 3.04 -17.02
CA LEU A 167 1.31 2.48 -15.97
C LEU A 167 0.55 1.28 -16.51
N SER A 168 0.69 0.13 -15.88
CA SER A 168 0.10 -1.13 -16.28
C SER A 168 -0.95 -1.61 -15.27
N SER A 169 -1.99 -2.28 -15.73
CA SER A 169 -2.95 -2.99 -14.89
C SER A 169 -2.91 -4.50 -15.16
N PRO A 170 -2.01 -5.23 -14.52
CA PRO A 170 -1.88 -6.68 -14.69
C PRO A 170 -3.15 -7.45 -14.30
N ARG A 171 -3.34 -8.62 -14.91
CA ARG A 171 -4.50 -9.50 -14.65
C ARG A 171 -4.35 -10.32 -13.39
N SER A 172 -3.12 -10.58 -12.97
CA SER A 172 -2.83 -11.49 -11.87
C SER A 172 -1.62 -11.04 -11.07
N LEU A 173 -1.53 -11.55 -9.85
CA LEU A 173 -0.35 -11.46 -9.01
C LEU A 173 0.56 -12.67 -9.25
N ALA A 174 1.85 -12.44 -9.33
CA ALA A 174 2.80 -13.53 -9.45
C ALA A 174 2.82 -14.40 -8.18
N LEU A 175 2.84 -15.70 -8.35
CA LEU A 175 3.02 -16.65 -7.25
C LEU A 175 4.50 -16.95 -7.09
N GLY A 176 5.01 -16.83 -5.85
CA GLY A 176 6.39 -17.19 -5.51
C GLY A 176 7.43 -16.33 -6.21
N LEU A 177 7.60 -15.08 -5.76
CA LEU A 177 8.61 -14.15 -6.27
C LEU A 177 10.04 -14.61 -6.01
N TYR A 178 10.28 -15.35 -4.93
CA TYR A 178 11.60 -15.74 -4.46
C TYR A 178 11.78 -17.24 -4.49
N SER A 179 13.01 -17.70 -4.74
CA SER A 179 13.42 -19.10 -4.63
C SER A 179 13.87 -19.40 -3.19
N GLU A 180 12.92 -19.35 -2.27
CA GLU A 180 13.20 -19.39 -0.84
C GLU A 180 13.68 -20.77 -0.36
N ARG A 181 14.61 -20.73 0.61
CA ARG A 181 15.14 -21.87 1.34
C ARG A 181 15.19 -21.56 2.82
N VAL A 182 15.20 -22.60 3.63
CA VAL A 182 15.45 -22.49 5.07
C VAL A 182 16.93 -22.77 5.32
N TYR A 183 17.60 -21.84 5.99
CA TYR A 183 18.98 -21.97 6.44
C TYR A 183 18.98 -22.19 7.95
N ARG A 184 19.66 -23.22 8.40
CA ARG A 184 19.82 -23.55 9.82
C ARG A 184 21.15 -23.04 10.33
N PHE A 185 21.14 -22.43 11.49
CA PHE A 185 22.31 -21.94 12.23
C PHE A 185 22.23 -22.39 13.68
N VAL A 186 23.35 -22.34 14.38
CA VAL A 186 23.44 -22.62 15.82
C VAL A 186 24.12 -21.44 16.49
N ASP A 187 23.56 -20.95 17.57
CA ASP A 187 24.14 -19.87 18.35
C ASP A 187 25.28 -20.37 19.28
N PRO A 188 26.06 -19.50 19.93
CA PRO A 188 27.14 -19.90 20.85
C PRO A 188 26.69 -20.71 22.08
N ARG A 189 25.37 -20.76 22.36
CA ARG A 189 24.79 -21.56 23.46
C ARG A 189 24.32 -22.95 23.00
N GLY A 190 24.43 -23.21 21.68
CA GLY A 190 23.95 -24.45 21.07
C GLY A 190 22.49 -24.46 20.66
N GLU A 191 21.79 -23.31 20.73
CA GLU A 191 20.42 -23.18 20.29
C GLU A 191 20.32 -23.01 18.77
N GLU A 192 19.36 -23.71 18.16
CA GLU A 192 19.13 -23.63 16.72
C GLU A 192 18.21 -22.48 16.37
N PHE A 193 18.54 -21.77 15.28
CA PHE A 193 17.66 -20.78 14.67
C PHE A 193 17.68 -20.92 13.15
N TYR A 194 16.64 -20.41 12.51
CA TYR A 194 16.40 -20.61 11.09
C TYR A 194 16.14 -19.29 10.39
N TRP A 195 16.77 -19.12 9.22
CA TRP A 195 16.47 -18.02 8.29
C TRP A 195 15.74 -18.55 7.06
N ARG A 196 14.65 -17.86 6.71
CA ARG A 196 14.00 -17.99 5.42
C ARG A 196 14.60 -16.93 4.49
N TRP A 197 15.24 -17.35 3.43
CA TRP A 197 15.85 -16.46 2.45
C TRP A 197 15.99 -17.14 1.10
N GLY A 198 15.97 -16.35 0.00
CA GLY A 198 16.25 -16.80 -1.35
C GLY A 198 16.32 -15.64 -2.33
N PRO A 199 17.02 -15.80 -3.45
CA PRO A 199 17.07 -14.79 -4.48
C PRO A 199 15.69 -14.64 -5.15
N ARG A 200 15.43 -13.44 -5.66
CA ARG A 200 14.31 -13.21 -6.56
C ARG A 200 14.46 -14.07 -7.81
N ARG A 201 13.37 -14.57 -8.35
CA ARG A 201 13.35 -15.31 -9.61
C ARG A 201 13.69 -14.39 -10.78
N ASP A 202 14.28 -14.92 -11.83
CA ASP A 202 14.71 -14.17 -13.01
C ASP A 202 13.60 -14.04 -14.06
N SER A 203 12.50 -14.76 -13.93
CA SER A 203 11.40 -14.77 -14.90
C SER A 203 10.03 -14.87 -14.25
N PHE A 204 9.07 -14.18 -14.85
CA PHE A 204 7.68 -14.13 -14.43
C PHE A 204 6.73 -14.30 -15.63
N PRO A 205 5.53 -14.86 -15.44
CA PRO A 205 4.51 -14.89 -16.50
C PRO A 205 4.12 -13.46 -16.92
N ARG A 206 3.92 -13.25 -18.21
CA ARG A 206 3.71 -11.92 -18.82
C ARG A 206 2.46 -11.16 -18.35
N ASP A 207 1.45 -11.87 -17.86
CA ASP A 207 0.19 -11.29 -17.38
C ASP A 207 0.21 -10.93 -15.88
N THR A 208 1.38 -11.05 -15.22
CA THR A 208 1.54 -10.79 -13.80
C THR A 208 2.08 -9.38 -13.51
N ASP A 209 1.78 -8.93 -12.29
CA ASP A 209 2.33 -7.70 -11.72
C ASP A 209 3.86 -7.71 -11.65
N ALA A 210 4.45 -8.86 -11.33
CA ALA A 210 5.90 -9.00 -11.27
C ALA A 210 6.57 -8.83 -12.65
N TYR A 211 5.94 -9.30 -13.73
CA TYR A 211 6.47 -9.09 -15.08
C TYR A 211 6.44 -7.60 -15.45
N ALA A 212 5.31 -6.94 -15.28
CA ALA A 212 5.17 -5.53 -15.57
C ALA A 212 6.16 -4.68 -14.73
N PHE A 213 6.29 -5.01 -13.45
CA PHE A 213 7.13 -4.25 -12.53
C PHE A 213 8.64 -4.50 -12.74
N TYR A 214 9.07 -5.77 -12.72
CA TYR A 214 10.51 -6.11 -12.74
C TYR A 214 11.11 -6.21 -14.13
N VAL A 215 10.33 -6.58 -15.15
CA VAL A 215 10.82 -6.79 -16.53
C VAL A 215 10.53 -5.57 -17.39
N GLU A 216 9.30 -5.07 -17.40
CA GLU A 216 8.92 -3.90 -18.19
C GLU A 216 9.25 -2.57 -17.51
N ARG A 217 9.59 -2.58 -16.21
CA ARG A 217 9.86 -1.38 -15.40
C ARG A 217 8.72 -0.37 -15.42
N ALA A 218 7.50 -0.86 -15.59
CA ALA A 218 6.28 -0.06 -15.54
C ALA A 218 5.77 0.05 -14.10
N ALA A 219 5.20 1.20 -13.74
CA ALA A 219 4.37 1.27 -12.53
C ALA A 219 3.15 0.35 -12.71
N THR A 220 2.68 -0.26 -11.64
CA THR A 220 1.56 -1.19 -11.70
C THR A 220 0.40 -0.71 -10.84
N ALA A 221 -0.82 -0.96 -11.28
CA ALA A 221 -2.04 -0.76 -10.51
C ALA A 221 -2.92 -1.99 -10.60
N VAL A 222 -3.12 -2.66 -9.48
CA VAL A 222 -3.95 -3.86 -9.37
C VAL A 222 -5.13 -3.58 -8.44
N GLY A 223 -6.34 -3.95 -8.88
CA GLY A 223 -7.52 -3.90 -8.02
C GLY A 223 -7.58 -5.11 -7.09
N ILE A 224 -7.81 -4.86 -5.81
CA ILE A 224 -8.14 -5.90 -4.85
C ILE A 224 -9.66 -5.91 -4.71
N CYS A 225 -10.27 -6.94 -5.26
CA CYS A 225 -11.72 -7.12 -5.30
C CYS A 225 -12.17 -8.18 -4.30
N ALA A 226 -13.46 -8.19 -3.95
CA ALA A 226 -14.03 -9.18 -3.01
C ALA A 226 -13.84 -10.64 -3.47
N GLY A 227 -13.73 -10.87 -4.78
CA GLY A 227 -13.51 -12.19 -5.39
C GLY A 227 -12.04 -12.47 -5.76
N GLY A 228 -11.08 -11.61 -5.38
CA GLY A 228 -9.67 -11.74 -5.74
C GLY A 228 -9.10 -10.48 -6.39
N VAL A 229 -8.23 -10.66 -7.37
CA VAL A 229 -7.61 -9.55 -8.10
C VAL A 229 -8.41 -9.18 -9.34
N CYS A 230 -8.46 -7.90 -9.66
CA CYS A 230 -9.13 -7.41 -10.86
C CYS A 230 -8.29 -6.35 -11.59
N GLN A 231 -8.38 -6.34 -12.93
CA GLN A 231 -7.76 -5.32 -13.76
C GLN A 231 -8.47 -3.98 -13.61
N LEU A 232 -7.72 -2.90 -13.75
CA LEU A 232 -8.16 -1.51 -13.62
C LEU A 232 -7.83 -0.68 -14.86
N GLU A 233 -8.02 -1.23 -16.06
CA GLU A 233 -7.67 -0.56 -17.32
C GLU A 233 -8.36 0.80 -17.47
N ASP A 234 -9.62 0.88 -17.06
CA ASP A 234 -10.42 2.10 -17.06
C ASP A 234 -9.88 3.16 -16.07
N LEU A 235 -9.47 2.74 -14.87
CA LEU A 235 -8.84 3.63 -13.89
C LEU A 235 -7.44 4.08 -14.37
N VAL A 236 -6.64 3.15 -14.89
CA VAL A 236 -5.31 3.46 -15.43
C VAL A 236 -5.41 4.51 -16.55
N LYS A 237 -6.38 4.35 -17.46
CA LYS A 237 -6.63 5.35 -18.51
C LYS A 237 -6.96 6.72 -17.92
N ARG A 238 -7.83 6.79 -16.91
CA ARG A 238 -8.16 8.06 -16.22
C ARG A 238 -6.93 8.70 -15.57
N VAL A 239 -6.07 7.90 -14.93
CA VAL A 239 -4.83 8.40 -14.30
C VAL A 239 -3.91 9.01 -15.34
N LEU A 240 -3.72 8.34 -16.49
CA LEU A 240 -2.87 8.82 -17.60
C LEU A 240 -3.44 10.06 -18.29
N GLU A 241 -4.75 10.24 -18.32
CA GLU A 241 -5.40 11.47 -18.82
C GLU A 241 -5.19 12.67 -17.90
N ILE A 242 -5.11 12.44 -16.57
CA ILE A 242 -4.89 13.49 -15.56
C ILE A 242 -3.41 13.90 -15.51
N SER A 243 -2.52 12.95 -15.57
CA SER A 243 -1.07 13.16 -15.54
C SER A 243 -0.44 12.34 -16.66
N PRO A 244 -0.27 12.93 -17.83
CA PRO A 244 0.49 12.27 -18.92
C PRO A 244 1.96 12.16 -18.47
N ILE A 245 2.32 10.95 -18.04
CA ILE A 245 3.61 10.59 -17.46
C ILE A 245 4.48 9.97 -18.54
#